data_1faf84a02884c23c7b662442fe24fbf3
#
_entry.id   1faf84a02884c23c7b662442fe24fbf3
#
_cell.length_a   1.000
_cell.length_b   1.000
_cell.length_c   1.000
_cell.angle_alpha   90.00
_cell.angle_beta   90.00
_cell.angle_gamma   90.00
#
_symmetry.space_group_name_H-M   'P 1'
#
loop_
_entity.id
_entity.type
_entity.pdbx_description
1 polymer ?
#
loop_
_entity_poly.entity_id
_entity_poly.type
_entity_poly.pdbx_seq_one_letter_code
_entity_poly.pdbx_strand_id
1 'polypeptide(L)'
;MKKRLFALATAIALMATVLTGCGSSGSASGTTDAPAKTGTETVKITCGYGVGGTADLIARTFAQTANENQDKYNFIVENVLGGDGFAAATQFAELDPSEKQLLIFGYGLCFRHDLGKEFGTEIVEFDRYDMYPLGTVDDRSTIVYANPGTTLADIIAKAKDGGIKMSGGNPLSDYHLMLGSLCELIGGKVQVVPYDGGANQKKGLTDGEVDVFVGTTQAGVEEVEAGTLVPILALTDRAFEGFVTPDGAITVPSIAGDGKASELPADVDFDSCILPSGGTLACRKGADQAFIDEMIQIIKDVWNDEAYHGWIESVMLNRFELYGDEAQAHYDAACEKSKAAFAKMSGK
;
A
#
# COMPACT_ATOMS: atom_id res chain seq x y z
N MET A 1 18.77 30.19 18.43
CA MET A 1 19.31 28.82 18.47
C MET A 1 19.47 28.41 19.93
N LYS A 2 18.67 27.56 20.48
CA LYS A 2 18.54 26.98 21.84
C LYS A 2 17.07 27.08 22.32
N LYS A 3 16.20 26.21 21.84
CA LYS A 3 14.86 25.88 22.43
C LYS A 3 14.15 24.82 21.61
N ARG A 4 14.72 23.63 21.44
CA ARG A 4 14.03 22.42 20.97
C ARG A 4 14.76 21.14 21.45
N LEU A 5 14.99 21.02 22.74
CA LEU A 5 15.66 19.84 23.33
C LEU A 5 15.05 19.51 24.70
N PHE A 6 13.73 19.48 24.83
CA PHE A 6 13.07 19.07 26.08
C PHE A 6 11.66 18.51 25.82
N ALA A 7 11.53 17.47 25.03
CA ALA A 7 10.26 16.74 24.91
C ALA A 7 10.43 15.23 24.63
N LEU A 8 11.58 14.64 24.87
CA LEU A 8 11.81 13.21 24.61
C LEU A 8 12.29 12.42 25.84
N ALA A 9 11.91 12.79 27.05
CA ALA A 9 12.43 12.16 28.27
C ALA A 9 11.37 11.79 29.33
N THR A 10 10.09 11.55 28.95
CA THR A 10 9.04 11.21 29.96
C THR A 10 8.14 10.02 29.58
N ALA A 11 8.52 9.15 28.69
CA ALA A 11 7.71 7.97 28.33
C ALA A 11 8.37 6.60 28.61
N ILE A 12 9.44 6.56 29.43
CA ILE A 12 10.06 5.28 29.83
C ILE A 12 10.09 5.22 31.38
N ALA A 13 8.96 4.99 32.01
CA ALA A 13 8.89 4.56 33.39
C ALA A 13 7.46 4.11 33.76
N LEU A 14 6.97 2.97 33.21
CA LEU A 14 5.85 2.20 33.79
C LEU A 14 5.71 0.84 33.08
N MET A 15 6.72 -0.03 33.19
CA MET A 15 6.55 -1.47 32.92
C MET A 15 7.54 -2.27 33.78
N ALA A 16 7.17 -2.49 35.03
CA ALA A 16 7.72 -3.57 35.81
C ALA A 16 6.69 -3.91 36.90
N THR A 17 5.84 -4.90 36.62
CA THR A 17 5.32 -5.91 37.58
C THR A 17 4.23 -6.71 36.85
N VAL A 18 4.48 -7.94 36.57
CA VAL A 18 3.81 -9.18 36.96
C VAL A 18 4.29 -10.29 36.02
N LEU A 19 5.29 -11.02 36.49
CA LEU A 19 5.64 -12.35 36.01
C LEU A 19 5.21 -13.35 37.08
N THR A 20 4.10 -14.06 36.82
CA THR A 20 3.92 -15.45 37.33
C THR A 20 2.69 -16.07 36.68
N GLY A 21 2.87 -17.17 35.94
CA GLY A 21 1.78 -18.02 35.48
C GLY A 21 2.19 -18.86 34.25
N CYS A 22 2.57 -20.11 34.51
CA CYS A 22 2.90 -21.14 33.51
C CYS A 22 1.76 -21.53 32.61
N GLY A 23 2.07 -21.83 31.33
CA GLY A 23 1.55 -22.98 30.59
C GLY A 23 0.49 -22.69 29.53
N SER A 24 0.91 -22.73 28.34
CA SER A 24 0.40 -23.42 27.15
C SER A 24 0.62 -22.61 25.87
N SER A 25 1.25 -23.27 24.90
CA SER A 25 1.54 -22.79 23.56
C SER A 25 0.24 -22.41 22.81
N GLY A 26 0.04 -21.11 22.63
CA GLY A 26 -0.93 -20.52 21.74
C GLY A 26 -0.31 -19.28 21.11
N SER A 27 -0.35 -19.19 19.80
CA SER A 27 0.14 -18.07 19.01
C SER A 27 -0.43 -16.76 19.56
N ALA A 28 0.44 -15.92 20.10
CA ALA A 28 0.05 -14.61 20.62
C ALA A 28 -0.08 -13.63 19.43
N SER A 29 -1.31 -13.43 18.99
CA SER A 29 -1.75 -12.27 18.24
C SER A 29 -1.69 -11.06 19.19
N GLY A 30 -0.68 -10.22 19.05
CA GLY A 30 -0.52 -9.02 19.86
C GLY A 30 -1.45 -7.90 19.37
N THR A 31 -2.69 -7.89 19.89
CA THR A 31 -3.61 -6.77 19.74
C THR A 31 -3.39 -5.78 20.88
N THR A 32 -2.82 -4.61 20.58
CA THR A 32 -2.99 -3.42 21.42
C THR A 32 -4.25 -2.69 20.97
N ASP A 33 -5.41 -3.25 21.26
CA ASP A 33 -6.67 -2.55 21.07
C ASP A 33 -6.84 -1.48 22.16
N ALA A 34 -7.20 -0.26 21.75
CA ALA A 34 -7.70 0.75 22.65
C ALA A 34 -8.95 0.20 23.38
N PRO A 35 -9.17 0.53 24.67
CA PRO A 35 -10.32 0.01 25.42
C PRO A 35 -11.63 0.39 24.72
N ALA A 36 -12.46 -0.61 24.43
CA ALA A 36 -13.76 -0.40 23.80
C ALA A 36 -14.62 0.59 24.61
N LYS A 37 -15.14 1.62 23.94
CA LYS A 37 -16.12 2.54 24.55
C LYS A 37 -17.39 1.75 24.88
N THR A 38 -17.89 1.85 26.11
CA THR A 38 -19.13 1.17 26.50
C THR A 38 -20.36 1.80 25.84
N GLY A 39 -21.16 0.98 25.18
CA GLY A 39 -22.42 1.42 24.53
C GLY A 39 -22.29 1.78 23.05
N THR A 40 -21.12 1.60 22.45
CA THR A 40 -20.88 1.81 21.02
C THR A 40 -21.08 0.52 20.23
N GLU A 41 -21.49 0.65 18.98
CA GLU A 41 -21.56 -0.46 18.05
C GLU A 41 -20.19 -0.72 17.41
N THR A 42 -19.73 -1.97 17.39
CA THR A 42 -18.42 -2.30 16.82
C THR A 42 -18.49 -2.38 15.28
N VAL A 43 -17.55 -1.69 14.62
CA VAL A 43 -17.29 -1.82 13.20
C VAL A 43 -15.89 -2.40 13.03
N LYS A 44 -15.80 -3.61 12.46
CA LYS A 44 -14.53 -4.27 12.21
C LYS A 44 -13.97 -3.85 10.86
N ILE A 45 -12.71 -3.44 10.81
CA ILE A 45 -11.95 -3.20 9.58
C ILE A 45 -11.05 -4.42 9.34
N THR A 46 -11.38 -5.21 8.35
CA THR A 46 -10.54 -6.34 7.90
C THR A 46 -9.40 -5.80 7.05
N CYS A 47 -8.16 -6.14 7.41
CA CYS A 47 -6.95 -5.79 6.67
C CYS A 47 -6.27 -7.06 6.15
N GLY A 48 -6.14 -7.19 4.83
CA GLY A 48 -5.56 -8.37 4.16
C GLY A 48 -4.02 -8.44 4.21
N TYR A 49 -3.38 -7.52 4.91
CA TYR A 49 -1.92 -7.35 4.89
C TYR A 49 -1.33 -7.46 6.30
N GLY A 50 0.00 -7.67 6.36
CA GLY A 50 0.71 -7.88 7.61
C GLY A 50 0.70 -6.66 8.53
N VAL A 51 0.73 -6.93 9.84
CA VAL A 51 0.83 -5.91 10.90
C VAL A 51 2.08 -5.06 10.68
N GLY A 52 1.94 -3.73 10.80
CA GLY A 52 3.00 -2.74 10.55
C GLY A 52 3.25 -2.43 9.07
N GLY A 53 2.55 -3.08 8.15
CA GLY A 53 2.54 -2.69 6.73
C GLY A 53 1.70 -1.43 6.49
N THR A 54 1.90 -0.78 5.33
CA THR A 54 1.23 0.49 5.00
C THR A 54 -0.29 0.44 5.20
N ALA A 55 -0.96 -0.61 4.69
CA ALA A 55 -2.42 -0.73 4.81
C ALA A 55 -2.88 -0.93 6.27
N ASP A 56 -2.11 -1.67 7.07
CA ASP A 56 -2.40 -1.88 8.50
C ASP A 56 -2.23 -0.57 9.30
N LEU A 57 -1.16 0.16 9.04
CA LEU A 57 -0.92 1.45 9.69
C LEU A 57 -2.03 2.46 9.34
N ILE A 58 -2.43 2.53 8.07
CA ILE A 58 -3.55 3.39 7.63
C ILE A 58 -4.85 2.97 8.34
N ALA A 59 -5.18 1.67 8.33
CA ALA A 59 -6.39 1.17 8.96
C ALA A 59 -6.45 1.50 10.46
N ARG A 60 -5.32 1.35 11.18
CA ARG A 60 -5.24 1.64 12.63
C ARG A 60 -5.31 3.13 12.93
N THR A 61 -4.59 3.96 12.16
CA THR A 61 -4.65 5.41 12.34
C THR A 61 -6.04 5.94 12.01
N PHE A 62 -6.66 5.45 10.92
CA PHE A 62 -8.04 5.74 10.60
C PHE A 62 -9.00 5.35 11.75
N ALA A 63 -8.91 4.10 12.23
CA ALA A 63 -9.76 3.60 13.31
C ALA A 63 -9.59 4.43 14.60
N GLN A 64 -8.36 4.78 14.97
CA GLN A 64 -8.10 5.63 16.12
C GLN A 64 -8.74 7.00 15.95
N THR A 65 -8.47 7.71 14.84
CA THR A 65 -9.03 9.04 14.58
C THR A 65 -10.55 9.01 14.53
N ALA A 66 -11.13 8.01 13.84
CA ALA A 66 -12.59 7.85 13.79
C ALA A 66 -13.19 7.62 15.19
N ASN A 67 -12.52 6.81 16.04
CA ASN A 67 -12.97 6.58 17.41
C ASN A 67 -12.86 7.83 18.29
N GLU A 68 -11.92 8.73 18.02
CA GLU A 68 -11.76 9.99 18.74
C GLU A 68 -12.83 11.01 18.32
N ASN A 69 -13.23 11.02 17.04
CA ASN A 69 -14.09 12.06 16.44
C ASN A 69 -15.60 11.77 16.56
N GLN A 70 -16.03 10.57 16.95
CA GLN A 70 -17.45 10.22 17.12
C GLN A 70 -17.64 9.19 18.25
N ASP A 71 -18.89 9.02 18.73
CA ASP A 71 -19.26 8.16 19.86
C ASP A 71 -20.26 7.03 19.49
N LYS A 72 -20.67 6.93 18.22
CA LYS A 72 -21.65 5.93 17.78
C LYS A 72 -21.00 4.57 17.54
N TYR A 73 -19.82 4.55 16.97
CA TYR A 73 -19.10 3.34 16.57
C TYR A 73 -17.79 3.20 17.30
N ASN A 74 -17.35 1.93 17.44
CA ASN A 74 -16.01 1.57 17.88
C ASN A 74 -15.33 0.78 16.76
N PHE A 75 -14.39 1.40 16.06
CA PHE A 75 -13.62 0.77 14.98
C PHE A 75 -12.48 -0.06 15.56
N ILE A 76 -12.37 -1.31 15.11
CA ILE A 76 -11.27 -2.22 15.44
C ILE A 76 -10.67 -2.77 14.15
N VAL A 77 -9.37 -3.09 14.15
CA VAL A 77 -8.66 -3.62 12.97
C VAL A 77 -8.27 -5.07 13.22
N GLU A 78 -8.64 -5.95 12.29
CA GLU A 78 -8.27 -7.37 12.28
C GLU A 78 -7.48 -7.70 11.00
N ASN A 79 -6.30 -8.33 11.15
CA ASN A 79 -5.49 -8.74 10.01
C ASN A 79 -5.84 -10.18 9.61
N VAL A 80 -6.19 -10.39 8.33
CA VAL A 80 -6.47 -11.71 7.74
C VAL A 80 -5.47 -11.94 6.61
N LEU A 81 -4.41 -12.69 6.90
CA LEU A 81 -3.30 -12.89 5.97
C LEU A 81 -3.56 -14.02 4.98
N GLY A 82 -3.01 -13.89 3.79
CA GLY A 82 -3.00 -14.92 2.75
C GLY A 82 -3.26 -14.36 1.36
N GLY A 83 -2.49 -14.86 0.38
CA GLY A 83 -2.65 -14.51 -1.03
C GLY A 83 -2.55 -13.02 -1.34
N ASP A 84 -1.78 -12.26 -0.54
CA ASP A 84 -1.62 -10.81 -0.73
C ASP A 84 -2.96 -10.07 -0.74
N GLY A 85 -3.79 -10.35 0.28
CA GLY A 85 -5.11 -9.77 0.49
C GLY A 85 -6.29 -10.60 -0.02
N PHE A 86 -6.07 -11.64 -0.83
CA PHE A 86 -7.17 -12.45 -1.37
C PHE A 86 -7.95 -13.21 -0.31
N ALA A 87 -7.28 -13.77 0.71
CA ALA A 87 -7.96 -14.46 1.81
C ALA A 87 -8.92 -13.52 2.56
N ALA A 88 -8.49 -12.29 2.84
CA ALA A 88 -9.34 -11.27 3.46
C ALA A 88 -10.54 -10.90 2.57
N ALA A 89 -10.30 -10.70 1.27
CA ALA A 89 -11.35 -10.37 0.31
C ALA A 89 -12.37 -11.50 0.15
N THR A 90 -11.93 -12.75 0.06
CA THR A 90 -12.81 -13.92 -0.03
C THR A 90 -13.69 -14.04 1.22
N GLN A 91 -13.10 -13.97 2.42
CA GLN A 91 -13.87 -14.00 3.67
C GLN A 91 -14.85 -12.83 3.78
N PHE A 92 -14.41 -11.64 3.37
CA PHE A 92 -15.26 -10.46 3.37
C PHE A 92 -16.42 -10.59 2.39
N ALA A 93 -16.21 -11.19 1.22
CA ALA A 93 -17.25 -11.42 0.22
C ALA A 93 -18.34 -12.41 0.67
N GLU A 94 -18.07 -13.26 1.66
CA GLU A 94 -19.03 -14.20 2.25
C GLU A 94 -19.92 -13.57 3.33
N LEU A 95 -19.60 -12.36 3.82
CA LEU A 95 -20.37 -11.69 4.88
C LEU A 95 -21.77 -11.30 4.39
N ASP A 96 -22.75 -11.34 5.32
CA ASP A 96 -24.07 -10.76 5.06
C ASP A 96 -23.94 -9.23 4.91
N PRO A 97 -24.60 -8.62 3.90
CA PRO A 97 -24.55 -7.16 3.71
C PRO A 97 -25.04 -6.33 4.91
N SER A 98 -25.80 -6.92 5.83
CA SER A 98 -26.23 -6.25 7.07
C SER A 98 -25.15 -6.19 8.14
N GLU A 99 -24.05 -6.96 7.99
CA GLU A 99 -22.94 -6.91 8.91
C GLU A 99 -22.15 -5.60 8.79
N LYS A 100 -21.94 -4.93 9.92
CA LYS A 100 -21.19 -3.67 9.97
C LYS A 100 -19.70 -3.94 10.00
N GLN A 101 -19.19 -4.36 8.87
CA GLN A 101 -17.77 -4.63 8.65
C GLN A 101 -17.26 -3.89 7.42
N LEU A 102 -16.01 -3.50 7.48
CA LEU A 102 -15.29 -2.85 6.38
C LEU A 102 -14.09 -3.71 5.97
N LEU A 103 -13.69 -3.57 4.71
CA LEU A 103 -12.45 -4.10 4.18
C LEU A 103 -11.57 -2.93 3.76
N ILE A 104 -10.31 -2.90 4.22
CA ILE A 104 -9.30 -2.04 3.58
C ILE A 104 -8.58 -2.84 2.49
N PHE A 105 -8.57 -2.33 1.28
CA PHE A 105 -7.91 -2.97 0.15
C PHE A 105 -7.26 -1.94 -0.78
N GLY A 106 -6.24 -2.39 -1.52
CA GLY A 106 -5.56 -1.58 -2.53
C GLY A 106 -5.98 -1.95 -3.95
N TYR A 107 -5.58 -1.14 -4.91
CA TYR A 107 -5.85 -1.36 -6.34
C TYR A 107 -5.32 -2.71 -6.84
N GLY A 108 -4.18 -3.20 -6.31
CA GLY A 108 -3.60 -4.47 -6.69
C GLY A 108 -4.55 -5.66 -6.57
N LEU A 109 -5.45 -5.65 -5.56
CA LEU A 109 -6.48 -6.68 -5.40
C LEU A 109 -7.46 -6.69 -6.57
N CYS A 110 -7.93 -5.49 -7.00
CA CYS A 110 -8.87 -5.36 -8.11
C CYS A 110 -8.22 -5.76 -9.45
N PHE A 111 -6.97 -5.36 -9.66
CA PHE A 111 -6.24 -5.72 -10.88
C PHE A 111 -6.10 -7.24 -11.02
N ARG A 112 -5.70 -7.92 -9.95
CA ARG A 112 -5.53 -9.37 -9.95
C ARG A 112 -6.84 -10.12 -10.16
N HIS A 113 -7.93 -9.63 -9.58
CA HIS A 113 -9.27 -10.17 -9.83
C HIS A 113 -9.62 -10.11 -11.33
N ASP A 114 -9.48 -8.94 -11.95
CA ASP A 114 -9.84 -8.74 -13.35
C ASP A 114 -8.90 -9.51 -14.30
N LEU A 115 -7.59 -9.51 -14.02
CA LEU A 115 -6.61 -10.30 -14.78
C LEU A 115 -6.87 -11.81 -14.66
N GLY A 116 -7.24 -12.27 -13.47
CA GLY A 116 -7.63 -13.67 -13.23
C GLY A 116 -8.81 -14.10 -14.08
N LYS A 117 -9.85 -13.28 -14.10
CA LYS A 117 -11.06 -13.52 -14.89
C LYS A 117 -10.81 -13.47 -16.40
N GLU A 118 -10.13 -12.46 -16.89
CA GLU A 118 -9.98 -12.22 -18.33
C GLU A 118 -8.91 -13.10 -18.97
N PHE A 119 -7.79 -13.30 -18.30
CA PHE A 119 -6.63 -14.00 -18.86
C PHE A 119 -6.39 -15.40 -18.26
N GLY A 120 -7.19 -15.80 -17.27
CA GLY A 120 -7.05 -17.10 -16.60
C GLY A 120 -5.71 -17.23 -15.86
N THR A 121 -5.20 -16.12 -15.32
CA THR A 121 -3.87 -16.07 -14.69
C THR A 121 -3.89 -16.51 -13.23
N GLU A 122 -5.04 -16.46 -12.57
CA GLU A 122 -5.21 -16.78 -11.16
C GLU A 122 -6.66 -17.26 -10.90
N ILE A 123 -6.86 -18.15 -9.92
CA ILE A 123 -8.19 -18.51 -9.43
C ILE A 123 -8.64 -17.42 -8.46
N VAL A 124 -9.80 -16.83 -8.73
CA VAL A 124 -10.39 -15.77 -7.91
C VAL A 124 -11.72 -16.25 -7.35
N GLU A 125 -11.82 -16.37 -6.03
CA GLU A 125 -12.98 -16.93 -5.33
C GLU A 125 -13.98 -15.87 -4.84
N PHE A 126 -13.76 -14.59 -5.16
CA PHE A 126 -14.68 -13.49 -4.85
C PHE A 126 -14.95 -12.66 -6.09
N ASP A 127 -16.03 -11.89 -6.08
CA ASP A 127 -16.26 -10.83 -7.08
C ASP A 127 -15.91 -9.47 -6.46
N ARG A 128 -15.01 -8.71 -7.10
CA ARG A 128 -14.67 -7.38 -6.58
C ARG A 128 -15.88 -6.43 -6.53
N TYR A 129 -16.90 -6.69 -7.35
CA TYR A 129 -18.16 -5.96 -7.32
C TYR A 129 -19.08 -6.34 -6.15
N ASP A 130 -18.72 -7.35 -5.36
CA ASP A 130 -19.38 -7.59 -4.06
C ASP A 130 -18.93 -6.62 -2.98
N MET A 131 -17.90 -5.84 -3.25
CA MET A 131 -17.41 -4.75 -2.39
C MET A 131 -17.88 -3.41 -2.96
N TYR A 132 -18.40 -2.55 -2.09
CA TYR A 132 -18.77 -1.20 -2.46
C TYR A 132 -17.77 -0.23 -1.83
N PRO A 133 -16.98 0.52 -2.63
CA PRO A 133 -16.03 1.49 -2.12
C PRO A 133 -16.74 2.64 -1.41
N LEU A 134 -16.42 2.86 -0.15
CA LEU A 134 -16.95 3.96 0.64
C LEU A 134 -16.13 5.23 0.42
N GLY A 135 -14.80 5.07 0.38
CA GLY A 135 -13.90 6.17 0.11
C GLY A 135 -12.43 5.75 0.15
N THR A 136 -11.60 6.52 -0.56
CA THR A 136 -10.16 6.38 -0.54
C THR A 136 -9.59 6.86 0.80
N VAL A 137 -8.51 6.23 1.25
CA VAL A 137 -7.86 6.55 2.54
C VAL A 137 -6.41 6.96 2.39
N ASP A 138 -5.83 6.80 1.22
CA ASP A 138 -4.50 7.31 0.84
C ASP A 138 -4.29 7.23 -0.68
N ASP A 139 -3.28 7.94 -1.14
CA ASP A 139 -2.62 7.75 -2.44
C ASP A 139 -1.12 7.61 -2.23
N ARG A 140 -0.46 6.82 -3.07
CA ARG A 140 0.93 6.39 -2.87
C ARG A 140 1.75 6.64 -4.10
N SER A 141 2.92 7.23 -3.91
CA SER A 141 3.96 7.19 -4.94
C SER A 141 4.70 5.85 -4.88
N THR A 142 4.83 5.21 -6.03
CA THR A 142 5.55 3.93 -6.16
C THR A 142 6.99 4.21 -6.57
N ILE A 143 7.93 3.67 -5.81
CA ILE A 143 9.36 3.92 -5.95
C ILE A 143 10.12 2.61 -6.21
N VAL A 144 11.07 2.66 -7.11
CA VAL A 144 12.06 1.60 -7.33
C VAL A 144 13.28 1.90 -6.46
N TYR A 145 13.60 0.96 -5.58
CA TYR A 145 14.76 1.03 -4.68
C TYR A 145 15.84 0.05 -5.12
N ALA A 146 17.10 0.45 -4.92
CA ALA A 146 18.26 -0.38 -5.18
C ALA A 146 19.26 -0.31 -4.01
N ASN A 147 20.30 -1.14 -4.04
CA ASN A 147 21.39 -1.05 -3.09
C ASN A 147 22.26 0.20 -3.34
N PRO A 148 22.86 0.80 -2.30
CA PRO A 148 23.77 1.93 -2.44
C PRO A 148 24.86 1.69 -3.50
N GLY A 149 25.09 2.70 -4.33
CA GLY A 149 26.04 2.65 -5.45
C GLY A 149 25.45 2.10 -6.75
N THR A 150 24.22 1.60 -6.76
CA THR A 150 23.50 1.21 -7.98
C THR A 150 22.77 2.42 -8.58
N THR A 151 22.93 2.63 -9.87
CA THR A 151 22.26 3.70 -10.61
C THR A 151 21.09 3.19 -11.45
N LEU A 152 20.20 4.08 -11.88
CA LEU A 152 19.14 3.75 -12.83
C LEU A 152 19.71 3.22 -14.15
N ALA A 153 20.84 3.79 -14.61
CA ALA A 153 21.52 3.34 -15.81
C ALA A 153 21.99 1.88 -15.72
N ASP A 154 22.51 1.47 -14.55
CA ASP A 154 22.94 0.08 -14.29
C ASP A 154 21.75 -0.88 -14.37
N ILE A 155 20.62 -0.50 -13.76
CA ILE A 155 19.39 -1.30 -13.79
C ILE A 155 18.83 -1.41 -15.21
N ILE A 156 18.79 -0.32 -15.97
CA ILE A 156 18.36 -0.33 -17.38
C ILE A 156 19.28 -1.22 -18.24
N ALA A 157 20.60 -1.10 -18.08
CA ALA A 157 21.56 -1.91 -18.80
C ALA A 157 21.37 -3.41 -18.51
N LYS A 158 21.24 -3.76 -17.22
CA LYS A 158 21.01 -5.15 -16.80
C LYS A 158 19.67 -5.69 -17.25
N ALA A 159 18.61 -4.86 -17.23
CA ALA A 159 17.28 -5.25 -17.73
C ALA A 159 17.33 -5.67 -19.21
N LYS A 160 18.12 -4.97 -20.03
CA LYS A 160 18.34 -5.26 -21.46
C LYS A 160 19.28 -6.45 -21.69
N ASP A 161 20.24 -6.67 -20.79
CA ASP A 161 21.24 -7.76 -20.89
C ASP A 161 20.82 -8.98 -20.03
N GLY A 162 19.64 -9.56 -20.35
CA GLY A 162 19.19 -10.80 -19.72
C GLY A 162 18.10 -10.63 -18.64
N GLY A 163 17.90 -9.44 -18.14
CA GLY A 163 16.82 -9.11 -17.18
C GLY A 163 17.28 -8.83 -15.76
N ILE A 164 16.43 -8.15 -15.02
CA ILE A 164 16.60 -7.86 -13.59
C ILE A 164 15.68 -8.74 -12.73
N LYS A 165 16.07 -8.93 -11.48
CA LYS A 165 15.23 -9.55 -10.45
C LYS A 165 14.62 -8.48 -9.56
N MET A 166 13.32 -8.56 -9.35
CA MET A 166 12.57 -7.70 -8.45
C MET A 166 12.03 -8.55 -7.30
N SER A 167 12.18 -8.10 -6.06
CA SER A 167 11.46 -8.71 -4.94
C SER A 167 9.98 -8.32 -4.98
N GLY A 168 9.09 -9.27 -4.74
CA GLY A 168 7.65 -9.01 -4.76
C GLY A 168 6.86 -10.11 -4.07
N GLY A 169 5.61 -9.84 -3.72
CA GLY A 169 4.72 -10.86 -3.14
C GLY A 169 4.05 -11.73 -4.22
N ASN A 170 3.81 -11.18 -5.40
CA ASN A 170 3.08 -11.84 -6.47
C ASN A 170 3.50 -11.33 -7.86
N PRO A 171 3.64 -12.23 -8.86
CA PRO A 171 3.97 -11.84 -10.25
C PRO A 171 2.92 -10.98 -10.95
N LEU A 172 1.71 -10.83 -10.41
CA LEU A 172 0.64 -10.00 -10.96
C LEU A 172 0.33 -8.78 -10.08
N SER A 173 1.24 -8.45 -9.15
CA SER A 173 1.08 -7.23 -8.36
C SER A 173 1.15 -5.98 -9.26
N ASP A 174 0.51 -4.90 -8.83
CA ASP A 174 0.62 -3.58 -9.44
C ASP A 174 2.08 -3.17 -9.67
N TYR A 175 2.95 -3.38 -8.68
CA TYR A 175 4.39 -3.09 -8.78
C TYR A 175 5.08 -3.86 -9.92
N HIS A 176 4.74 -5.15 -10.10
CA HIS A 176 5.28 -5.94 -11.21
C HIS A 176 4.72 -5.47 -12.56
N LEU A 177 3.43 -5.14 -12.62
CA LEU A 177 2.83 -4.63 -13.85
C LEU A 177 3.46 -3.29 -14.27
N MET A 178 3.72 -2.39 -13.32
CA MET A 178 4.35 -1.10 -13.57
C MET A 178 5.79 -1.28 -14.07
N LEU A 179 6.65 -1.95 -13.29
CA LEU A 179 8.05 -2.15 -13.65
C LEU A 179 8.22 -3.07 -14.85
N GLY A 180 7.37 -4.11 -14.99
CA GLY A 180 7.37 -5.03 -16.12
C GLY A 180 7.04 -4.34 -17.43
N SER A 181 6.00 -3.51 -17.44
CA SER A 181 5.62 -2.71 -18.62
C SER A 181 6.71 -1.71 -19.00
N LEU A 182 7.35 -1.08 -18.02
CA LEU A 182 8.49 -0.21 -18.26
C LEU A 182 9.66 -0.98 -18.89
N CYS A 183 10.03 -2.14 -18.32
CA CYS A 183 11.07 -2.99 -18.86
C CYS A 183 10.78 -3.39 -20.31
N GLU A 184 9.55 -3.80 -20.63
CA GLU A 184 9.14 -4.17 -21.98
C GLU A 184 9.31 -3.00 -22.96
N LEU A 185 8.85 -1.78 -22.59
CA LEU A 185 8.96 -0.60 -23.43
C LEU A 185 10.41 -0.18 -23.71
N ILE A 186 11.34 -0.47 -22.83
CA ILE A 186 12.77 -0.20 -23.06
C ILE A 186 13.53 -1.39 -23.67
N GLY A 187 12.85 -2.50 -24.00
CA GLY A 187 13.45 -3.71 -24.56
C GLY A 187 14.22 -4.55 -23.53
N GLY A 188 13.85 -4.44 -22.25
CA GLY A 188 14.40 -5.19 -21.14
C GLY A 188 13.45 -6.25 -20.59
N LYS A 189 13.83 -6.91 -19.49
CA LYS A 189 13.03 -7.93 -18.80
C LYS A 189 13.14 -7.79 -17.28
N VAL A 190 12.08 -8.18 -16.58
CA VAL A 190 12.08 -8.31 -15.11
C VAL A 190 11.47 -9.65 -14.72
N GLN A 191 12.06 -10.25 -13.67
CA GLN A 191 11.56 -11.47 -13.03
C GLN A 191 11.23 -11.17 -11.58
N VAL A 192 10.03 -11.54 -11.13
CA VAL A 192 9.64 -11.45 -9.72
C VAL A 192 10.22 -12.64 -8.97
N VAL A 193 10.89 -12.36 -7.85
CA VAL A 193 11.29 -13.35 -6.83
C VAL A 193 10.34 -13.17 -5.65
N PRO A 194 9.52 -14.18 -5.31
CA PRO A 194 8.48 -14.05 -4.30
C PRO A 194 9.07 -14.02 -2.88
N TYR A 195 8.56 -13.08 -2.07
CA TYR A 195 8.86 -12.95 -0.64
C TYR A 195 7.57 -12.62 0.12
N ASP A 196 7.43 -13.20 1.30
CA ASP A 196 6.32 -12.87 2.20
C ASP A 196 6.58 -11.55 2.95
N GLY A 197 5.84 -10.50 2.58
CA GLY A 197 5.86 -9.19 3.23
C GLY A 197 7.06 -8.30 2.89
N GLY A 198 6.86 -6.99 3.04
CA GLY A 198 7.82 -5.96 2.62
C GLY A 198 9.19 -6.04 3.32
N ALA A 199 9.24 -6.46 4.58
CA ALA A 199 10.50 -6.61 5.31
C ALA A 199 11.41 -7.68 4.65
N ASN A 200 10.85 -8.83 4.25
CA ASN A 200 11.61 -9.88 3.55
C ASN A 200 11.97 -9.45 2.13
N GLN A 201 11.11 -8.69 1.45
CA GLN A 201 11.41 -8.12 0.13
C GLN A 201 12.63 -7.17 0.19
N LYS A 202 12.66 -6.26 1.18
CA LYS A 202 13.80 -5.37 1.43
C LYS A 202 15.07 -6.16 1.80
N LYS A 203 14.94 -7.20 2.63
CA LYS A 203 16.05 -8.07 2.99
C LYS A 203 16.64 -8.79 1.77
N GLY A 204 15.82 -9.32 0.88
CA GLY A 204 16.27 -9.94 -0.37
C GLY A 204 17.08 -8.98 -1.24
N LEU A 205 16.74 -7.68 -1.27
CA LEU A 205 17.54 -6.66 -1.94
C LEU A 205 18.87 -6.41 -1.24
N THR A 206 18.87 -6.19 0.08
CA THR A 206 20.09 -5.90 0.84
C THR A 206 21.07 -7.09 0.85
N ASP A 207 20.55 -8.32 0.81
CA ASP A 207 21.37 -9.55 0.70
C ASP A 207 21.90 -9.79 -0.73
N GLY A 208 21.46 -9.00 -1.73
CA GLY A 208 21.87 -9.12 -3.13
C GLY A 208 21.22 -10.29 -3.89
N GLU A 209 20.14 -10.86 -3.38
CA GLU A 209 19.37 -11.93 -4.04
C GLU A 209 18.54 -11.39 -5.22
N VAL A 210 18.15 -10.12 -5.13
CA VAL A 210 17.45 -9.37 -6.18
C VAL A 210 18.13 -8.04 -6.47
N ASP A 211 17.78 -7.41 -7.57
CA ASP A 211 18.39 -6.18 -8.05
C ASP A 211 17.65 -4.95 -7.59
N VAL A 212 16.33 -5.07 -7.43
CA VAL A 212 15.45 -3.97 -7.03
C VAL A 212 14.33 -4.46 -6.10
N PHE A 213 13.92 -3.57 -5.23
CA PHE A 213 12.66 -3.61 -4.50
C PHE A 213 11.75 -2.51 -5.03
N VAL A 214 10.48 -2.81 -5.26
CA VAL A 214 9.47 -1.81 -5.63
C VAL A 214 8.44 -1.71 -4.52
N GLY A 215 8.21 -0.52 -4.04
CA GLY A 215 7.29 -0.27 -2.93
C GLY A 215 6.84 1.18 -2.86
N THR A 216 6.04 1.49 -1.86
CA THR A 216 5.60 2.88 -1.60
C THR A 216 6.75 3.71 -1.03
N THR A 217 6.59 5.03 -1.03
CA THR A 217 7.51 5.96 -0.34
C THR A 217 7.67 5.57 1.12
N GLN A 218 6.56 5.31 1.84
CA GLN A 218 6.56 4.89 3.24
C GLN A 218 7.34 3.58 3.47
N ALA A 219 7.30 2.63 2.51
CA ALA A 219 7.94 1.34 2.67
C ALA A 219 9.48 1.39 2.69
N GLY A 220 10.09 2.46 2.16
CA GLY A 220 11.55 2.59 2.04
C GLY A 220 12.15 3.79 2.76
N VAL A 221 11.34 4.66 3.39
CA VAL A 221 11.82 5.93 3.95
C VAL A 221 12.92 5.74 5.00
N GLU A 222 12.74 4.80 5.93
CA GLU A 222 13.70 4.55 7.00
C GLU A 222 15.06 4.08 6.45
N GLU A 223 15.06 3.21 5.44
CA GLU A 223 16.27 2.71 4.81
C GLU A 223 16.97 3.79 3.97
N VAL A 224 16.21 4.68 3.33
CA VAL A 224 16.76 5.82 2.60
C VAL A 224 17.40 6.82 3.55
N GLU A 225 16.75 7.15 4.66
CA GLU A 225 17.30 8.01 5.72
C GLU A 225 18.56 7.40 6.35
N ALA A 226 18.58 6.07 6.52
CA ALA A 226 19.76 5.35 7.02
C ALA A 226 20.86 5.17 5.96
N GLY A 227 20.60 5.47 4.69
CA GLY A 227 21.54 5.26 3.58
C GLY A 227 21.77 3.79 3.21
N THR A 228 20.86 2.90 3.63
CA THR A 228 20.95 1.45 3.34
C THR A 228 20.22 1.06 2.06
N LEU A 229 19.32 1.89 1.55
CA LEU A 229 18.72 1.81 0.23
C LEU A 229 18.80 3.16 -0.49
N VAL A 230 18.78 3.12 -1.82
CA VAL A 230 18.67 4.31 -2.67
C VAL A 230 17.42 4.24 -3.53
N PRO A 231 16.56 5.28 -3.53
CA PRO A 231 15.44 5.38 -4.46
C PRO A 231 15.99 5.87 -5.80
N ILE A 232 15.81 5.08 -6.86
CA ILE A 232 16.42 5.37 -8.18
C ILE A 232 15.42 5.84 -9.23
N LEU A 233 14.12 5.54 -9.05
CA LEU A 233 13.08 5.89 -10.01
C LEU A 233 11.71 5.94 -9.32
N ALA A 234 10.93 6.97 -9.58
CA ALA A 234 9.52 7.03 -9.22
C ALA A 234 8.67 6.57 -10.42
N LEU A 235 7.79 5.58 -10.21
CA LEU A 235 6.85 5.08 -11.22
C LEU A 235 5.60 5.98 -11.29
N THR A 236 5.82 7.27 -11.53
CA THR A 236 4.85 8.36 -11.47
C THR A 236 5.02 9.31 -12.64
N ASP A 237 4.09 10.25 -12.82
CA ASP A 237 4.10 11.29 -13.86
C ASP A 237 4.91 12.55 -13.49
N ARG A 238 5.51 12.56 -12.31
CA ARG A 238 6.35 13.65 -11.80
C ARG A 238 7.42 13.12 -10.87
N ALA A 239 8.55 13.82 -10.80
CA ALA A 239 9.60 13.49 -9.86
C ALA A 239 9.08 13.53 -8.41
N PHE A 240 9.62 12.66 -7.58
CA PHE A 240 9.26 12.64 -6.15
C PHE A 240 10.29 13.42 -5.34
N GLU A 241 9.79 14.35 -4.55
CA GLU A 241 10.55 15.13 -3.58
C GLU A 241 10.08 14.77 -2.17
N GLY A 242 10.99 14.62 -1.22
CA GLY A 242 10.62 14.32 0.17
C GLY A 242 11.59 13.38 0.87
N PHE A 243 12.34 12.57 0.13
CA PHE A 243 13.37 11.75 0.75
C PHE A 243 14.56 12.59 1.23
N VAL A 244 15.05 12.25 2.42
CA VAL A 244 16.27 12.79 3.00
C VAL A 244 17.25 11.65 3.22
N THR A 245 18.41 11.70 2.60
CA THR A 245 19.51 10.75 2.80
C THR A 245 20.50 11.31 3.85
N PRO A 246 21.48 10.53 4.31
CA PRO A 246 22.57 11.07 5.15
C PRO A 246 23.30 12.27 4.53
N ASP A 247 23.30 12.37 3.20
CA ASP A 247 23.94 13.46 2.45
C ASP A 247 23.01 14.66 2.17
N GLY A 248 21.74 14.57 2.55
CA GLY A 248 20.73 15.63 2.39
C GLY A 248 19.51 15.21 1.58
N ALA A 249 18.65 16.18 1.29
CA ALA A 249 17.43 15.97 0.51
C ALA A 249 17.77 15.61 -0.95
N ILE A 250 16.97 14.70 -1.49
CA ILE A 250 17.12 14.21 -2.87
C ILE A 250 15.80 14.29 -3.63
N THR A 251 15.89 14.44 -4.95
CA THR A 251 14.78 14.30 -5.88
C THR A 251 14.91 13.00 -6.64
N VAL A 252 13.88 12.16 -6.60
CA VAL A 252 13.83 10.89 -7.34
C VAL A 252 13.19 11.15 -8.71
N PRO A 253 13.88 10.87 -9.83
CA PRO A 253 13.32 11.13 -11.15
C PRO A 253 12.12 10.22 -11.43
N SER A 254 11.19 10.71 -12.25
CA SER A 254 9.98 9.98 -12.65
C SER A 254 10.15 9.18 -13.95
N ILE A 255 9.17 8.32 -14.27
CA ILE A 255 9.13 7.63 -15.57
C ILE A 255 8.51 8.48 -16.67
N ALA A 256 7.68 9.46 -16.34
CA ALA A 256 6.98 10.32 -17.29
C ALA A 256 6.83 11.74 -16.74
N GLY A 257 6.34 12.65 -17.57
CA GLY A 257 5.98 14.00 -17.18
C GLY A 257 7.15 14.87 -16.70
N ASP A 258 6.89 15.68 -15.68
CA ASP A 258 7.89 16.60 -15.13
C ASP A 258 8.92 15.85 -14.28
N GLY A 259 10.19 16.09 -14.56
CA GLY A 259 11.32 15.38 -13.92
C GLY A 259 11.53 13.95 -14.42
N LYS A 260 11.08 13.62 -15.64
CA LYS A 260 11.38 12.34 -16.30
C LYS A 260 12.88 12.07 -16.30
N ALA A 261 13.25 10.83 -15.93
CA ALA A 261 14.64 10.37 -15.93
C ALA A 261 15.29 10.49 -17.31
N SER A 262 16.48 11.11 -17.36
CA SER A 262 17.22 11.31 -18.61
C SER A 262 17.73 10.01 -19.24
N GLU A 263 17.84 8.95 -18.47
CA GLU A 263 18.24 7.60 -18.88
C GLU A 263 17.15 6.87 -19.66
N LEU A 264 15.89 7.33 -19.53
CA LEU A 264 14.78 6.75 -20.28
C LEU A 264 14.67 7.38 -21.69
N PRO A 265 14.31 6.59 -22.72
CA PRO A 265 14.12 7.10 -24.07
C PRO A 265 13.12 8.27 -24.11
N ALA A 266 13.51 9.37 -24.75
CA ALA A 266 12.69 10.58 -24.83
C ALA A 266 11.43 10.40 -25.68
N ASP A 267 11.49 9.53 -26.69
CA ASP A 267 10.44 9.24 -27.65
C ASP A 267 9.47 8.13 -27.23
N VAL A 268 9.68 7.53 -26.04
CA VAL A 268 8.79 6.50 -25.49
C VAL A 268 7.82 7.13 -24.48
N ASP A 269 6.54 6.85 -24.68
CA ASP A 269 5.47 7.18 -23.74
C ASP A 269 5.35 6.08 -22.67
N PHE A 270 5.59 6.46 -21.41
CA PHE A 270 5.50 5.58 -20.24
C PHE A 270 4.23 5.75 -19.41
N ASP A 271 3.25 6.56 -19.83
CA ASP A 271 2.02 6.80 -19.08
C ASP A 271 1.24 5.49 -18.82
N SER A 272 1.37 4.52 -19.74
CA SER A 272 0.76 3.20 -19.57
C SER A 272 1.39 2.36 -18.44
N CYS A 273 2.59 2.73 -17.97
CA CYS A 273 3.27 2.08 -16.85
C CYS A 273 2.90 2.67 -15.48
N ILE A 274 2.17 3.80 -15.46
CA ILE A 274 1.73 4.44 -14.20
C ILE A 274 0.37 3.86 -13.83
N LEU A 275 0.33 2.99 -12.84
CA LEU A 275 -0.92 2.50 -12.28
C LEU A 275 -1.22 3.25 -10.98
N PRO A 276 -2.50 3.54 -10.68
CA PRO A 276 -2.88 4.10 -9.39
C PRO A 276 -2.43 3.18 -8.26
N SER A 277 -1.92 3.78 -7.19
CA SER A 277 -1.54 3.05 -5.97
C SER A 277 -2.15 3.77 -4.77
N GLY A 278 -2.86 3.04 -3.93
CA GLY A 278 -3.56 3.59 -2.79
C GLY A 278 -4.48 2.56 -2.16
N GLY A 279 -5.16 2.97 -1.10
CA GLY A 279 -6.12 2.16 -0.37
C GLY A 279 -7.52 2.76 -0.36
N THR A 280 -8.50 1.91 -0.19
CA THR A 280 -9.88 2.30 0.04
C THR A 280 -10.50 1.47 1.15
N LEU A 281 -11.47 2.05 1.83
CA LEU A 281 -12.40 1.32 2.69
C LEU A 281 -13.65 0.97 1.89
N ALA A 282 -14.08 -0.28 1.99
CA ALA A 282 -15.32 -0.75 1.38
C ALA A 282 -16.21 -1.47 2.39
N CYS A 283 -17.52 -1.44 2.13
CA CYS A 283 -18.49 -2.33 2.76
C CYS A 283 -18.97 -3.40 1.77
N ARG A 284 -19.80 -4.36 2.25
CA ARG A 284 -20.48 -5.30 1.36
C ARG A 284 -21.47 -4.57 0.46
N LYS A 285 -21.52 -4.94 -0.80
CA LYS A 285 -22.58 -4.49 -1.72
C LYS A 285 -23.94 -4.92 -1.18
N GLY A 286 -24.88 -3.97 -1.17
CA GLY A 286 -26.21 -4.18 -0.59
C GLY A 286 -26.28 -3.90 0.91
N ALA A 287 -25.25 -3.35 1.52
CA ALA A 287 -25.34 -2.78 2.86
C ALA A 287 -26.41 -1.68 2.93
N ASP A 288 -26.91 -1.45 4.14
CA ASP A 288 -27.92 -0.39 4.38
C ASP A 288 -27.39 0.98 3.95
N GLN A 289 -28.22 1.75 3.21
CA GLN A 289 -27.80 3.03 2.67
C GLN A 289 -27.45 4.04 3.78
N ALA A 290 -28.15 3.99 4.92
CA ALA A 290 -27.84 4.86 6.04
C ALA A 290 -26.45 4.52 6.63
N PHE A 291 -26.07 3.24 6.67
CA PHE A 291 -24.72 2.82 7.07
C PHE A 291 -23.67 3.30 6.08
N ILE A 292 -23.93 3.17 4.77
CA ILE A 292 -23.03 3.67 3.71
C ILE A 292 -22.80 5.17 3.88
N ASP A 293 -23.89 5.95 4.00
CA ASP A 293 -23.83 7.42 4.11
C ASP A 293 -23.05 7.84 5.38
N GLU A 294 -23.27 7.16 6.51
CA GLU A 294 -22.56 7.41 7.76
C GLU A 294 -21.06 7.08 7.64
N MET A 295 -20.70 5.96 7.03
CA MET A 295 -19.29 5.59 6.84
C MET A 295 -18.58 6.58 5.92
N ILE A 296 -19.20 7.00 4.83
CA ILE A 296 -18.65 8.04 3.94
C ILE A 296 -18.44 9.34 4.71
N GLN A 297 -19.40 9.73 5.57
CA GLN A 297 -19.24 10.93 6.38
C GLN A 297 -18.08 10.81 7.37
N ILE A 298 -17.93 9.66 8.04
CA ILE A 298 -16.82 9.40 8.96
C ILE A 298 -15.47 9.44 8.22
N ILE A 299 -15.39 8.89 7.00
CA ILE A 299 -14.16 8.99 6.19
C ILE A 299 -13.82 10.45 5.88
N LYS A 300 -14.82 11.27 5.53
CA LYS A 300 -14.63 12.72 5.31
C LYS A 300 -14.17 13.45 6.58
N ASP A 301 -14.74 13.12 7.71
CA ASP A 301 -14.39 13.73 9.00
C ASP A 301 -12.96 13.36 9.40
N VAL A 302 -12.54 12.11 9.18
CA VAL A 302 -11.14 11.67 9.38
C VAL A 302 -10.19 12.40 8.43
N TRP A 303 -10.54 12.60 7.15
CA TRP A 303 -9.72 13.38 6.22
C TRP A 303 -9.59 14.87 6.62
N ASN A 304 -10.56 15.42 7.33
CA ASN A 304 -10.54 16.80 7.82
C ASN A 304 -9.87 16.94 9.20
N ASP A 305 -9.48 15.83 9.83
CA ASP A 305 -8.76 15.84 11.09
C ASP A 305 -7.29 16.24 10.88
N GLU A 306 -6.83 17.27 11.58
CA GLU A 306 -5.47 17.81 11.43
C GLU A 306 -4.39 16.79 11.84
N ALA A 307 -4.66 15.94 12.84
CA ALA A 307 -3.69 14.95 13.31
C ALA A 307 -3.56 13.81 12.30
N TYR A 308 -4.68 13.33 11.72
CA TYR A 308 -4.67 12.34 10.64
C TYR A 308 -3.93 12.87 9.42
N HIS A 309 -4.25 14.09 8.98
CA HIS A 309 -3.62 14.73 7.84
C HIS A 309 -2.10 14.89 8.04
N GLY A 310 -1.69 15.40 9.20
CA GLY A 310 -0.27 15.53 9.54
C GLY A 310 0.46 14.20 9.62
N TRP A 311 -0.24 13.12 10.04
CA TRP A 311 0.35 11.77 10.00
C TRP A 311 0.53 11.27 8.56
N ILE A 312 -0.49 11.40 7.69
CA ILE A 312 -0.40 11.03 6.26
C ILE A 312 0.81 11.70 5.60
N GLU A 313 0.99 13.00 5.81
CA GLU A 313 2.14 13.75 5.29
C GLU A 313 3.47 13.25 5.88
N SER A 314 3.51 12.96 7.18
CA SER A 314 4.74 12.51 7.86
C SER A 314 5.26 11.16 7.38
N VAL A 315 4.38 10.31 6.84
CA VAL A 315 4.71 9.00 6.27
C VAL A 315 4.77 9.03 4.74
N MET A 316 4.82 10.24 4.15
CA MET A 316 4.95 10.47 2.71
C MET A 316 3.83 9.83 1.87
N LEU A 317 2.63 9.77 2.41
CA LEU A 317 1.41 9.44 1.68
C LEU A 317 0.71 10.73 1.23
N ASN A 318 -0.11 10.63 0.20
CA ASN A 318 -0.84 11.78 -0.32
C ASN A 318 -2.31 11.73 0.10
N ARG A 319 -2.90 12.90 0.25
CA ARG A 319 -4.33 13.06 0.39
C ARG A 319 -4.99 12.80 -0.97
N PHE A 320 -5.97 11.90 -1.00
CA PHE A 320 -6.72 11.59 -2.20
C PHE A 320 -8.15 11.20 -1.81
N GLU A 321 -9.11 12.00 -2.23
CA GLU A 321 -10.49 11.92 -1.76
C GLU A 321 -11.44 11.60 -2.90
N LEU A 322 -11.86 10.35 -2.98
CA LEU A 322 -12.97 9.89 -3.79
C LEU A 322 -13.93 9.10 -2.91
N TYR A 323 -15.22 9.19 -3.18
CA TYR A 323 -16.26 8.58 -2.35
C TYR A 323 -17.29 7.86 -3.20
N GLY A 324 -17.79 6.71 -2.71
CA GLY A 324 -18.90 5.98 -3.31
C GLY A 324 -18.66 5.67 -4.80
N ASP A 325 -19.59 6.08 -5.64
CA ASP A 325 -19.57 5.81 -7.08
C ASP A 325 -18.36 6.45 -7.80
N GLU A 326 -17.82 7.57 -7.31
CA GLU A 326 -16.60 8.17 -7.87
C GLU A 326 -15.39 7.28 -7.58
N ALA A 327 -15.28 6.74 -6.37
CA ALA A 327 -14.25 5.78 -6.01
C ALA A 327 -14.38 4.51 -6.85
N GLN A 328 -15.60 3.99 -7.05
CA GLN A 328 -15.84 2.82 -7.90
C GLN A 328 -15.39 3.08 -9.36
N ALA A 329 -15.78 4.21 -9.94
CA ALA A 329 -15.41 4.56 -11.30
C ALA A 329 -13.89 4.67 -11.48
N HIS A 330 -13.19 5.21 -10.48
CA HIS A 330 -11.75 5.31 -10.48
C HIS A 330 -11.08 3.92 -10.43
N TYR A 331 -11.59 2.99 -9.59
CA TYR A 331 -11.12 1.60 -9.56
C TYR A 331 -11.35 0.88 -10.87
N ASP A 332 -12.51 1.07 -11.51
CA ASP A 332 -12.82 0.46 -12.79
C ASP A 332 -11.85 0.95 -13.89
N ALA A 333 -11.58 2.25 -13.95
CA ALA A 333 -10.60 2.81 -14.87
C ALA A 333 -9.18 2.28 -14.62
N ALA A 334 -8.79 2.12 -13.35
CA ALA A 334 -7.50 1.57 -12.97
C ALA A 334 -7.36 0.10 -13.40
N CYS A 335 -8.39 -0.71 -13.26
CA CYS A 335 -8.43 -2.10 -13.71
C CYS A 335 -8.29 -2.21 -15.24
N GLU A 336 -8.99 -1.37 -16.01
CA GLU A 336 -8.83 -1.35 -17.47
C GLU A 336 -7.39 -1.00 -17.89
N LYS A 337 -6.77 -0.03 -17.20
CA LYS A 337 -5.38 0.35 -17.45
C LYS A 337 -4.42 -0.81 -17.14
N SER A 338 -4.63 -1.54 -16.04
CA SER A 338 -3.82 -2.70 -15.66
C SER A 338 -3.94 -3.86 -16.65
N LYS A 339 -5.15 -4.12 -17.19
CA LYS A 339 -5.36 -5.12 -18.24
C LYS A 339 -4.57 -4.77 -19.50
N ALA A 340 -4.61 -3.50 -19.93
CA ALA A 340 -3.86 -3.03 -21.08
C ALA A 340 -2.33 -3.17 -20.87
N ALA A 341 -1.83 -2.88 -19.67
CA ALA A 341 -0.43 -3.06 -19.31
C ALA A 341 -0.03 -4.55 -19.36
N PHE A 342 -0.84 -5.42 -18.77
CA PHE A 342 -0.61 -6.86 -18.77
C PHE A 342 -0.64 -7.45 -20.19
N ALA A 343 -1.60 -7.05 -21.02
CA ALA A 343 -1.71 -7.52 -22.41
C ALA A 343 -0.44 -7.19 -23.21
N LYS A 344 0.08 -5.96 -23.07
CA LYS A 344 1.36 -5.56 -23.68
C LYS A 344 2.53 -6.42 -23.20
N MET A 345 2.66 -6.60 -21.88
CA MET A 345 3.74 -7.35 -21.23
C MET A 345 3.70 -8.84 -21.59
N SER A 346 2.51 -9.42 -21.76
CA SER A 346 2.32 -10.85 -22.07
C SER A 346 2.27 -11.18 -23.56
N GLY A 347 2.29 -10.17 -24.42
CA GLY A 347 2.16 -10.34 -25.87
C GLY A 347 0.79 -10.86 -26.33
N LYS A 348 -0.25 -10.62 -25.54
CA LYS A 348 -1.64 -11.04 -25.80
C LYS A 348 -2.51 -9.89 -26.29
#